data_93bdd11440ac67455b1d4dfaf6591b4c
#
_entry.id   93bdd11440ac67455b1d4dfaf6591b4c
#
_cell.length_a   1.000
_cell.length_b   1.000
_cell.length_c   1.000
_cell.angle_alpha   90.00
_cell.angle_beta   90.00
_cell.angle_gamma   90.00
#
_symmetry.space_group_name_H-M   'P 1'
#
loop_
_entity.id
_entity.type
_entity.pdbx_description
1 polymer ?
#
loop_
_entity_poly.entity_id
_entity_poly.type
_entity_poly.pdbx_seq_one_letter_code
_entity_poly.pdbx_strand_id
1 'polypeptide(L)'
;MSNNDQLNEGRFFSELLKDANPRIKILFDVTNAYVTALNNNHSFEKYVSEYPFEKIECIHVSGFERDGKGTLRDTHSNSLNEEILISTEWMLQRVNPKYILIERDFNVRSIDDVLEDIYKLRGIVHKKKSIL
;
A
#
# COMPACT_ATOMS: atom_id res chain seq x y z
N MET A 1 -28.49 -8.62 -13.07
CA MET A 1 -27.27 -9.26 -12.54
C MET A 1 -26.25 -8.19 -12.28
N SER A 2 -26.02 -7.86 -11.04
CA SER A 2 -24.99 -6.89 -10.67
C SER A 2 -23.61 -7.51 -10.92
N ASN A 3 -22.79 -6.87 -11.75
CA ASN A 3 -21.40 -7.21 -12.01
C ASN A 3 -20.49 -7.01 -10.77
N ASN A 4 -20.87 -7.62 -9.65
CA ASN A 4 -20.11 -7.52 -8.40
C ASN A 4 -19.07 -8.65 -8.22
N ASP A 5 -18.84 -9.43 -9.26
CA ASP A 5 -17.76 -10.42 -9.32
C ASP A 5 -16.52 -9.91 -10.05
N GLN A 6 -16.20 -8.62 -9.92
CA GLN A 6 -14.85 -8.21 -10.18
C GLN A 6 -13.97 -8.93 -9.16
N LEU A 7 -13.09 -9.79 -9.66
CA LEU A 7 -12.11 -10.51 -8.85
C LEU A 7 -11.49 -9.53 -7.85
N ASN A 8 -11.87 -9.65 -6.58
CA ASN A 8 -11.17 -8.95 -5.53
C ASN A 8 -9.76 -9.52 -5.49
N GLU A 9 -8.77 -8.67 -5.74
CA GLU A 9 -7.37 -9.07 -5.81
C GLU A 9 -6.92 -9.77 -4.50
N GLY A 10 -7.37 -9.28 -3.35
CA GLY A 10 -7.08 -9.90 -2.06
C GLY A 10 -7.60 -11.32 -1.95
N ARG A 11 -8.83 -11.55 -2.39
CA ARG A 11 -9.44 -12.88 -2.44
C ARG A 11 -8.70 -13.79 -3.41
N PHE A 12 -8.31 -13.27 -4.56
CA PHE A 12 -7.50 -14.02 -5.53
C PHE A 12 -6.19 -14.48 -4.91
N PHE A 13 -5.45 -13.61 -4.21
CA PHE A 13 -4.22 -13.98 -3.53
C PHE A 13 -4.46 -14.97 -2.38
N SER A 14 -5.54 -14.81 -1.63
CA SER A 14 -5.90 -15.76 -0.57
C SER A 14 -6.10 -17.17 -1.12
N GLU A 15 -6.84 -17.30 -2.22
CA GLU A 15 -7.08 -18.59 -2.86
C GLU A 15 -5.80 -19.16 -3.49
N LEU A 16 -5.03 -18.32 -4.21
CA LEU A 16 -3.78 -18.74 -4.86
C LEU A 16 -2.75 -19.26 -3.85
N LEU A 17 -2.63 -18.62 -2.70
CA LEU A 17 -1.61 -18.93 -1.71
C LEU A 17 -2.04 -20.02 -0.72
N LYS A 18 -3.29 -20.42 -0.73
CA LYS A 18 -3.83 -21.42 0.20
C LYS A 18 -3.06 -22.74 0.16
N ASP A 19 -2.73 -23.20 -1.04
CA ASP A 19 -2.01 -24.45 -1.27
C ASP A 19 -0.60 -24.24 -1.84
N ALA A 20 -0.13 -22.98 -1.87
CA ALA A 20 1.18 -22.63 -2.37
C ALA A 20 2.30 -22.97 -1.37
N ASN A 21 3.53 -23.03 -1.86
CA ASN A 21 4.70 -23.19 -1.01
C ASN A 21 4.71 -22.09 0.10
N PRO A 22 4.86 -22.47 1.39
CA PRO A 22 4.85 -21.52 2.51
C PRO A 22 5.91 -20.41 2.44
N ARG A 23 6.95 -20.62 1.62
CA ARG A 23 8.00 -19.61 1.38
C ARG A 23 7.55 -18.46 0.48
N ILE A 24 6.46 -18.66 -0.29
CA ILE A 24 5.91 -17.60 -1.14
C ILE A 24 5.24 -16.57 -0.25
N LYS A 25 5.64 -15.33 -0.41
CA LYS A 25 5.13 -14.17 0.33
C LYS A 25 4.61 -13.12 -0.64
N ILE A 26 3.87 -12.16 -0.10
CA ILE A 26 3.33 -11.04 -0.87
C ILE A 26 4.21 -9.81 -0.67
N LEU A 27 4.55 -9.16 -1.77
CA LEU A 27 4.92 -7.76 -1.80
C LEU A 27 3.63 -6.97 -2.02
N PHE A 28 3.26 -6.15 -1.04
CA PHE A 28 2.01 -5.39 -1.07
C PHE A 28 2.28 -3.92 -1.34
N ASP A 29 1.68 -3.40 -2.40
CA ASP A 29 1.79 -1.98 -2.76
C ASP A 29 0.60 -1.21 -2.20
N VAL A 30 0.84 -0.42 -1.16
CA VAL A 30 -0.20 0.39 -0.49
C VAL A 30 -0.76 1.44 -1.44
N THR A 31 0.08 2.08 -2.23
CA THR A 31 -0.35 3.16 -3.13
C THR A 31 -1.20 2.63 -4.26
N ASN A 32 -0.78 1.54 -4.88
CA ASN A 32 -1.57 0.89 -5.93
C ASN A 32 -2.94 0.45 -5.40
N ALA A 33 -2.98 -0.19 -4.24
CA ALA A 33 -4.23 -0.62 -3.60
C ALA A 33 -5.14 0.57 -3.26
N TYR A 34 -4.58 1.66 -2.74
CA TYR A 34 -5.32 2.89 -2.44
C TYR A 34 -5.93 3.51 -3.70
N VAL A 35 -5.11 3.71 -4.72
CA VAL A 35 -5.55 4.26 -6.02
C VAL A 35 -6.63 3.39 -6.65
N THR A 36 -6.44 2.09 -6.67
CA THR A 36 -7.41 1.14 -7.23
C THR A 36 -8.73 1.17 -6.44
N ALA A 37 -8.66 1.15 -5.13
CA ALA A 37 -9.86 1.19 -4.29
C ALA A 37 -10.68 2.45 -4.55
N LEU A 38 -10.07 3.62 -4.47
CA LEU A 38 -10.78 4.88 -4.61
C LEU A 38 -11.32 5.11 -6.02
N ASN A 39 -10.56 4.76 -7.06
CA ASN A 39 -11.03 4.86 -8.44
C ASN A 39 -12.24 3.95 -8.71
N ASN A 40 -12.44 2.91 -7.92
CA ASN A 40 -13.59 2.01 -7.99
C ASN A 40 -14.66 2.29 -6.91
N ASN A 41 -14.60 3.46 -6.27
CA ASN A 41 -15.54 3.88 -5.23
C ASN A 41 -15.60 2.94 -4.01
N HIS A 42 -14.46 2.35 -3.66
CA HIS A 42 -14.29 1.56 -2.44
C HIS A 42 -13.40 2.29 -1.44
N SER A 43 -13.58 2.02 -0.15
CA SER A 43 -12.59 2.40 0.84
C SER A 43 -11.35 1.49 0.72
N PHE A 44 -10.19 2.04 1.08
CA PHE A 44 -8.94 1.26 1.13
C PHE A 44 -9.08 0.03 2.03
N GLU A 45 -9.61 0.23 3.24
CA GLU A 45 -9.77 -0.81 4.24
C GLU A 45 -10.64 -1.97 3.75
N LYS A 46 -11.77 -1.65 3.11
CA LYS A 46 -12.66 -2.65 2.53
C LYS A 46 -12.00 -3.40 1.39
N TYR A 47 -11.30 -2.68 0.52
CA TYR A 47 -10.62 -3.27 -0.63
C TYR A 47 -9.54 -4.27 -0.21
N VAL A 48 -8.76 -3.97 0.83
CA VAL A 48 -7.65 -4.83 1.28
C VAL A 48 -8.06 -5.89 2.30
N SER A 49 -9.30 -5.87 2.80
CA SER A 49 -9.75 -6.75 3.89
C SER A 49 -9.64 -8.25 3.60
N GLU A 50 -9.66 -8.65 2.33
CA GLU A 50 -9.60 -10.06 1.91
C GLU A 50 -8.17 -10.53 1.58
N TYR A 51 -7.15 -9.67 1.71
CA TYR A 51 -5.76 -10.09 1.56
C TYR A 51 -5.32 -11.00 2.71
N PRO A 52 -4.50 -12.02 2.43
CA PRO A 52 -3.91 -12.86 3.47
C PRO A 52 -2.77 -12.09 4.16
N PHE A 53 -3.09 -11.30 5.17
CA PHE A 53 -2.15 -10.39 5.84
C PHE A 53 -0.90 -11.09 6.39
N GLU A 54 -1.03 -12.33 6.83
CA GLU A 54 0.08 -13.15 7.32
C GLU A 54 1.12 -13.49 6.24
N LYS A 55 0.77 -13.33 4.97
CA LYS A 55 1.66 -13.53 3.82
C LYS A 55 2.38 -12.29 3.37
N ILE A 56 2.01 -11.11 3.86
CA ILE A 56 2.64 -9.84 3.47
C ILE A 56 3.96 -9.69 4.22
N GLU A 57 5.05 -9.72 3.49
CA GLU A 57 6.41 -9.60 4.03
C GLU A 57 7.09 -8.29 3.66
N CYS A 58 6.69 -7.69 2.54
CA CYS A 58 7.20 -6.43 2.06
C CYS A 58 6.06 -5.47 1.72
N ILE A 59 6.20 -4.21 2.10
CA ILE A 59 5.29 -3.13 1.71
C ILE A 59 6.03 -2.15 0.82
N HIS A 60 5.44 -1.82 -0.32
CA HIS A 60 5.82 -0.69 -1.16
C HIS A 60 4.92 0.50 -0.91
N VAL A 61 5.49 1.68 -0.94
CA VAL A 61 4.77 2.96 -0.87
C VAL A 61 5.35 3.94 -1.89
N SER A 62 4.49 4.73 -2.49
CA SER A 62 4.84 5.81 -3.41
C SER A 62 3.84 6.96 -3.28
N GLY A 63 4.13 8.09 -3.88
CA GLY A 63 3.15 9.16 -4.01
C GLY A 63 2.21 8.91 -5.19
N PHE A 64 1.01 9.48 -5.13
CA PHE A 64 0.06 9.47 -6.22
C PHE A 64 -0.32 10.91 -6.63
N GLU A 65 -0.92 11.03 -7.81
CA GLU A 65 -1.44 12.30 -8.33
C GLU A 65 -2.94 12.19 -8.60
N ARG A 66 -3.62 13.36 -8.57
CA ARG A 66 -4.99 13.50 -9.06
C ARG A 66 -4.95 14.17 -10.42
N ASP A 67 -5.60 13.59 -11.42
CA ASP A 67 -5.77 14.28 -12.69
C ASP A 67 -6.86 15.36 -12.60
N GLY A 68 -7.02 16.14 -13.67
CA GLY A 68 -8.02 17.21 -13.73
C GLY A 68 -9.49 16.75 -13.64
N LYS A 69 -9.73 15.43 -13.69
CA LYS A 69 -11.05 14.81 -13.55
C LYS A 69 -11.26 14.14 -12.18
N GLY A 70 -10.25 14.23 -11.29
CA GLY A 70 -10.29 13.63 -9.98
C GLY A 70 -9.88 12.15 -9.92
N THR A 71 -9.48 11.55 -11.03
CA THR A 71 -8.96 10.18 -11.06
C THR A 71 -7.55 10.14 -10.44
N LEU A 72 -7.31 9.16 -9.60
CA LEU A 72 -6.01 8.96 -8.99
C LEU A 72 -5.09 8.17 -9.92
N ARG A 73 -3.82 8.54 -9.93
CA ARG A 73 -2.76 7.85 -10.69
C ARG A 73 -1.58 7.56 -9.80
N ASP A 74 -1.19 6.32 -9.75
CA ASP A 74 0.06 5.89 -9.12
C ASP A 74 1.21 6.21 -10.08
N THR A 75 1.95 7.27 -9.77
CA THR A 75 2.95 7.83 -10.69
C THR A 75 4.37 7.54 -10.27
N HIS A 76 4.61 7.08 -9.04
CA HIS A 76 5.95 6.90 -8.45
C HIS A 76 6.85 8.15 -8.57
N SER A 77 6.25 9.32 -8.70
CA SER A 77 6.99 10.55 -8.99
C SER A 77 6.87 11.63 -7.92
N ASN A 78 6.03 11.42 -6.92
CA ASN A 78 5.75 12.40 -5.88
C ASN A 78 6.17 11.92 -4.50
N SER A 79 6.34 12.89 -3.60
CA SER A 79 6.44 12.63 -2.16
C SER A 79 5.19 11.91 -1.66
N LEU A 80 5.34 11.18 -0.56
CA LEU A 80 4.25 10.43 0.03
C LEU A 80 3.10 11.36 0.45
N ASN A 81 1.93 11.08 -0.06
CA ASN A 81 0.70 11.78 0.33
C ASN A 81 0.31 11.40 1.77
N GLU A 82 -0.39 12.29 2.45
CA GLU A 82 -0.88 12.01 3.80
C GLU A 82 -1.79 10.77 3.84
N GLU A 83 -2.63 10.60 2.84
CA GLU A 83 -3.52 9.46 2.71
C GLU A 83 -2.76 8.12 2.60
N ILE A 84 -1.61 8.13 1.93
CA ILE A 84 -0.75 6.94 1.85
C ILE A 84 -0.09 6.65 3.19
N LEU A 85 0.33 7.68 3.91
CA LEU A 85 0.87 7.51 5.26
C LEU A 85 -0.17 6.92 6.21
N ILE A 86 -1.41 7.42 6.17
CA ILE A 86 -2.53 6.90 6.98
C ILE A 86 -2.83 5.45 6.61
N SER A 87 -2.90 5.14 5.32
CA SER A 87 -3.16 3.77 4.85
C SER A 87 -2.03 2.81 5.24
N THR A 88 -0.79 3.29 5.19
CA THR A 88 0.37 2.51 5.64
C THR A 88 0.33 2.25 7.14
N GLU A 89 -0.01 3.25 7.94
CA GLU A 89 -0.19 3.08 9.39
C GLU A 89 -1.29 2.05 9.71
N TRP A 90 -2.40 2.11 8.98
CA TRP A 90 -3.48 1.15 9.11
C TRP A 90 -3.02 -0.28 8.78
N MET A 91 -2.23 -0.45 7.72
CA MET A 91 -1.63 -1.74 7.38
C MET A 91 -0.68 -2.24 8.45
N LEU A 92 0.20 -1.38 8.97
CA LEU A 92 1.18 -1.76 10.00
C LEU A 92 0.55 -2.18 11.34
N GLN A 93 -0.69 -1.83 11.60
CA GLN A 93 -1.44 -2.34 12.74
C GLN A 93 -1.89 -3.80 12.56
N ARG A 94 -1.87 -4.32 11.35
CA ARG A 94 -2.39 -5.65 10.95
C ARG A 94 -1.34 -6.59 10.41
N VAL A 95 -0.27 -6.06 9.86
CA VAL A 95 0.84 -6.82 9.29
C VAL A 95 2.16 -6.45 9.96
N ASN A 96 3.11 -7.37 9.91
CA ASN A 96 4.45 -7.15 10.45
C ASN A 96 5.49 -7.41 9.34
N PRO A 97 5.59 -6.48 8.36
CA PRO A 97 6.49 -6.67 7.24
C PRO A 97 7.95 -6.59 7.69
N LYS A 98 8.83 -7.32 7.00
CA LYS A 98 10.27 -7.20 7.20
C LYS A 98 10.84 -5.93 6.55
N TYR A 99 10.20 -5.48 5.48
CA TYR A 99 10.68 -4.36 4.67
C TYR A 99 9.54 -3.42 4.32
N ILE A 100 9.84 -2.13 4.36
CA ILE A 100 9.01 -1.07 3.78
C ILE A 100 9.91 -0.31 2.81
N LEU A 101 9.53 -0.29 1.54
CA LEU A 101 10.29 0.33 0.47
C LEU A 101 9.54 1.55 -0.08
N ILE A 102 10.24 2.66 -0.21
CA ILE A 102 9.74 3.83 -0.93
C ILE A 102 10.16 3.67 -2.38
N GLU A 103 9.18 3.73 -3.27
CA GLU A 103 9.41 3.72 -4.71
C GLU A 103 9.22 5.14 -5.27
N ARG A 104 10.27 5.66 -5.86
CA ARG A 104 10.25 6.98 -6.47
C ARG A 104 11.16 6.99 -7.69
N ASP A 105 10.55 6.84 -8.86
CA ASP A 105 11.26 6.65 -10.12
C ASP A 105 11.62 7.98 -10.82
N PHE A 106 10.83 9.02 -10.55
CA PHE A 106 10.95 10.31 -11.22
C PHE A 106 10.92 11.47 -10.22
N ASN A 107 11.26 12.67 -10.68
CA ASN A 107 11.23 13.91 -9.89
C ASN A 107 12.05 13.85 -8.58
N VAL A 108 13.15 13.12 -8.61
CA VAL A 108 14.13 13.14 -7.52
C VAL A 108 15.08 14.31 -7.79
N ARG A 109 14.81 15.45 -7.16
CA ARG A 109 15.63 16.66 -7.30
C ARG A 109 16.87 16.62 -6.41
N SER A 110 16.72 16.01 -5.24
CA SER A 110 17.79 15.85 -4.27
C SER A 110 17.49 14.65 -3.38
N ILE A 111 18.52 14.17 -2.68
CA ILE A 111 18.36 13.12 -1.69
C ILE A 111 17.45 13.56 -0.53
N ASP A 112 17.39 14.86 -0.25
CA ASP A 112 16.57 15.41 0.84
C ASP A 112 15.08 15.14 0.62
N ASP A 113 14.62 15.15 -0.64
CA ASP A 113 13.23 14.82 -0.99
C ASP A 113 12.85 13.40 -0.57
N VAL A 114 13.79 12.46 -0.74
CA VAL A 114 13.58 11.05 -0.37
C VAL A 114 13.73 10.87 1.15
N LEU A 115 14.68 11.57 1.76
CA LEU A 115 14.91 11.52 3.20
C LEU A 115 13.69 12.02 3.98
N GLU A 116 13.00 13.05 3.48
CA GLU A 116 11.77 13.55 4.11
C GLU A 116 10.71 12.44 4.19
N ASP A 117 10.50 11.72 3.10
CA ASP A 117 9.56 10.60 3.07
C ASP A 117 9.98 9.46 4.01
N ILE A 118 11.28 9.16 4.09
CA ILE A 118 11.83 8.18 5.04
C ILE A 118 11.54 8.61 6.48
N TYR A 119 11.72 9.86 6.83
CA TYR A 119 11.44 10.36 8.18
C TYR A 119 9.94 10.24 8.54
N LYS A 120 9.06 10.55 7.60
CA LYS A 120 7.61 10.37 7.79
C LYS A 120 7.26 8.90 8.08
N LEU A 121 7.80 7.97 7.29
CA LEU A 121 7.59 6.53 7.50
C LEU A 121 8.17 6.03 8.81
N ARG A 122 9.37 6.49 9.19
CA ARG A 122 9.97 6.15 10.48
C ARG A 122 9.09 6.57 11.65
N GLY A 123 8.45 7.73 11.56
CA GLY A 123 7.50 8.18 12.58
C GLY A 123 6.37 7.19 12.79
N ILE A 124 5.79 6.65 11.71
CA ILE A 124 4.73 5.64 11.76
C ILE A 124 5.22 4.33 12.35
N VAL A 125 6.39 3.85 11.94
CA VAL A 125 6.99 2.61 12.46
C VAL A 125 7.30 2.71 13.94
N HIS A 126 7.81 3.85 14.41
CA HIS A 126 8.07 4.09 15.84
C HIS A 126 6.79 4.11 16.66
N LYS A 127 5.71 4.69 16.16
CA LYS A 127 4.38 4.63 16.79
C LYS A 127 3.94 3.19 17.01
N LYS A 128 4.08 2.32 16.01
CA LYS A 128 3.75 0.90 16.14
C LYS A 128 4.54 0.23 17.24
N LYS A 129 5.85 0.47 17.32
CA LYS A 129 6.74 -0.11 18.35
C LYS A 129 6.42 0.37 19.77
N SER A 130 5.93 1.59 19.93
CA SER A 130 5.59 2.13 21.25
C SER A 130 4.26 1.61 21.82
N ILE A 131 3.42 0.99 20.98
CA ILE A 131 2.14 0.38 21.38
C ILE A 131 2.34 -1.09 21.81
N LEU A 132 3.42 -1.69 21.38
CA LEU A 132 3.85 -3.04 21.75
C LEU A 132 4.68 -3.01 23.04
#